data_a141a64a6bbf1a8125630d07c99b4832
#
_entry.id   a141a64a6bbf1a8125630d07c99b4832
#
_cell.length_a   1.000
_cell.length_b   1.000
_cell.length_c   1.000
_cell.angle_alpha   90.00
_cell.angle_beta   90.00
_cell.angle_gamma   90.00
#
_symmetry.space_group_name_H-M   'P 1'
#
loop_
_entity.id
_entity.type
_entity.pdbx_description
1 polymer ?
#
loop_
_entity_poly.entity_id
_entity_poly.type
_entity_poly.pdbx_seq_one_letter_code
_entity_poly.pdbx_strand_id
1 'polypeptide(L)'
;MSEHYIFWDLETTGRNDKFNQITQVGAVLTNNKFEVKDKLEIHSKLREGKWFEPGALITTGVDPTSLIQNNYPNYYEASAQLYETFQQWSSSSAIFVGFNNINFDEPFLRQALYQNLLPEIYMTVTNNNVRMDVFDILRLVSVYSPEHIKFNIDDQGYPILKLDEVSKLNNISINYDAGPHDAVFDSLITLELNKILNIRCPKTVSYTHLTLPTIE
;
A
#
# COMPACT_ATOMS: atom_id res chain seq x y z
N MET A 1 -15.20 19.66 0.33
CA MET A 1 -14.59 18.76 -0.68
C MET A 1 -14.71 17.35 -0.15
N SER A 2 -15.24 16.42 -0.92
CA SER A 2 -15.32 15.00 -0.50
C SER A 2 -13.93 14.40 -0.70
N GLU A 3 -13.14 14.32 0.34
CA GLU A 3 -11.86 13.64 0.30
C GLU A 3 -12.13 12.14 0.16
N HIS A 4 -11.51 11.51 -0.82
CA HIS A 4 -11.46 10.07 -0.99
C HIS A 4 -10.10 9.57 -0.52
N TYR A 5 -10.08 8.39 0.10
CA TYR A 5 -8.84 7.71 0.44
C TYR A 5 -8.73 6.45 -0.41
N ILE A 6 -7.55 6.23 -0.96
CA ILE A 6 -7.18 5.03 -1.71
C ILE A 6 -6.12 4.31 -0.89
N PHE A 7 -6.53 3.27 -0.15
CA PHE A 7 -5.61 2.38 0.55
C PHE A 7 -5.10 1.35 -0.46
N TRP A 8 -3.79 1.20 -0.57
CA TRP A 8 -3.21 0.35 -1.59
C TRP A 8 -1.87 -0.26 -1.17
N ASP A 9 -1.60 -1.43 -1.74
CA ASP A 9 -0.43 -2.24 -1.49
C ASP A 9 -0.04 -3.02 -2.74
N LEU A 10 1.21 -3.44 -2.86
CA LEU A 10 1.75 -4.18 -3.99
C LEU A 10 2.52 -5.41 -3.53
N GLU A 11 2.26 -6.55 -4.16
CA GLU A 11 3.18 -7.68 -4.13
C GLU A 11 4.09 -7.68 -5.35
N THR A 12 5.35 -8.05 -5.14
CA THR A 12 6.39 -7.93 -6.17
C THR A 12 7.28 -9.16 -6.24
N THR A 13 8.00 -9.32 -7.37
CA THR A 13 8.98 -10.40 -7.52
C THR A 13 10.26 -10.21 -6.71
N GLY A 14 10.44 -9.09 -6.04
CA GLY A 14 11.62 -8.75 -5.24
C GLY A 14 11.66 -7.28 -4.87
N ARG A 15 12.76 -6.79 -4.34
CA ARG A 15 12.86 -5.46 -3.72
C ARG A 15 13.33 -4.34 -4.65
N ASN A 16 13.83 -4.65 -5.83
CA ASN A 16 14.39 -3.65 -6.74
C ASN A 16 13.39 -3.28 -7.83
N ASP A 17 12.83 -2.09 -7.78
CA ASP A 17 11.83 -1.56 -8.71
C ASP A 17 12.29 -1.59 -10.19
N LYS A 18 13.59 -1.47 -10.45
CA LYS A 18 14.16 -1.46 -11.81
C LYS A 18 14.21 -2.86 -12.44
N PHE A 19 14.42 -3.89 -11.66
CA PHE A 19 14.60 -5.26 -12.12
C PHE A 19 13.40 -6.17 -11.88
N ASN A 20 12.65 -5.90 -10.83
CA ASN A 20 11.49 -6.69 -10.43
C ASN A 20 10.20 -6.14 -11.04
N GLN A 21 9.12 -6.87 -10.89
CA GLN A 21 7.81 -6.46 -11.38
C GLN A 21 6.74 -6.62 -10.29
N ILE A 22 5.67 -5.89 -10.41
CA ILE A 22 4.46 -6.05 -9.62
C ILE A 22 3.79 -7.37 -10.05
N THR A 23 3.41 -8.19 -9.08
CA THR A 23 2.69 -9.47 -9.27
C THR A 23 1.25 -9.40 -8.85
N GLN A 24 0.95 -8.60 -7.82
CA GLN A 24 -0.41 -8.31 -7.38
C GLN A 24 -0.53 -6.83 -6.99
N VAL A 25 -1.68 -6.27 -7.27
CA VAL A 25 -2.12 -4.96 -6.79
C VAL A 25 -3.36 -5.16 -5.96
N GLY A 26 -3.37 -4.66 -4.75
CA GLY A 26 -4.55 -4.54 -3.92
C GLY A 26 -4.86 -3.08 -3.64
N ALA A 27 -6.11 -2.65 -3.84
CA ALA A 27 -6.49 -1.30 -3.44
C ALA A 27 -7.96 -1.22 -3.00
N VAL A 28 -8.23 -0.26 -2.12
CA VAL A 28 -9.55 -0.04 -1.54
C VAL A 28 -9.87 1.45 -1.57
N LEU A 29 -10.91 1.83 -2.30
CA LEU A 29 -11.44 3.19 -2.29
C LEU A 29 -12.39 3.38 -1.11
N THR A 30 -12.21 4.45 -0.36
CA THR A 30 -13.12 4.84 0.73
C THR A 30 -13.54 6.29 0.64
N ASN A 31 -14.62 6.65 1.31
CA ASN A 31 -14.98 8.04 1.56
C ASN A 31 -14.23 8.60 2.79
N ASN A 32 -14.51 9.86 3.14
CA ASN A 32 -13.93 10.55 4.31
C ASN A 32 -14.31 9.96 5.68
N LYS A 33 -15.24 9.00 5.72
CA LYS A 33 -15.60 8.23 6.92
C LYS A 33 -14.96 6.85 6.95
N PHE A 34 -14.04 6.57 6.01
CA PHE A 34 -13.41 5.27 5.82
C PHE A 34 -14.39 4.13 5.52
N GLU A 35 -15.54 4.45 4.90
CA GLU A 35 -16.47 3.45 4.39
C GLU A 35 -16.01 3.01 3.00
N VAL A 36 -15.84 1.71 2.80
CA VAL A 36 -15.41 1.12 1.52
C VAL A 36 -16.47 1.39 0.45
N LYS A 37 -16.02 1.91 -0.69
CA LYS A 37 -16.85 2.22 -1.87
C LYS A 37 -16.54 1.29 -3.02
N ASP A 38 -15.26 0.93 -3.18
CA ASP A 38 -14.82 0.05 -4.27
C ASP A 38 -13.54 -0.69 -3.86
N LYS A 39 -13.20 -1.74 -4.60
CA LYS A 39 -11.98 -2.53 -4.41
C LYS A 39 -11.38 -2.88 -5.75
N LEU A 40 -10.06 -2.92 -5.79
CA LEU A 40 -9.28 -3.37 -6.93
C LEU A 40 -8.40 -4.53 -6.50
N GLU A 41 -8.42 -5.59 -7.28
CA GLU A 41 -7.45 -6.67 -7.20
C GLU A 41 -7.00 -7.01 -8.63
N ILE A 42 -5.70 -6.95 -8.86
CA ILE A 42 -5.09 -7.28 -10.14
C ILE A 42 -3.92 -8.22 -9.88
N HIS A 43 -3.95 -9.38 -10.50
CA HIS A 43 -2.76 -10.23 -10.64
C HIS A 43 -2.11 -9.97 -12.00
N SER A 44 -0.79 -9.88 -12.03
CA SER A 44 -0.04 -9.69 -13.26
C SER A 44 0.69 -10.96 -13.66
N LYS A 45 0.57 -11.34 -14.94
CA LYS A 45 1.36 -12.43 -15.50
C LYS A 45 2.85 -12.12 -15.40
N LEU A 46 3.64 -13.11 -15.02
CA LEU A 46 5.09 -12.98 -14.99
C LEU A 46 5.63 -12.77 -16.41
N ARG A 47 6.42 -11.70 -16.61
CA ARG A 47 7.07 -11.43 -17.90
C ARG A 47 8.16 -12.48 -18.18
N GLU A 48 8.34 -12.81 -19.43
CA GLU A 48 9.42 -13.67 -19.87
C GLU A 48 10.79 -13.13 -19.41
N GLY A 49 11.63 -14.00 -18.88
CA GLY A 49 12.95 -13.62 -18.35
C GLY A 49 12.93 -12.92 -16.99
N LYS A 50 11.77 -12.76 -16.36
CA LYS A 50 11.67 -12.28 -14.97
C LYS A 50 11.67 -13.43 -14.00
N TRP A 51 12.33 -13.24 -12.88
CA TRP A 51 12.50 -14.22 -11.81
C TRP A 51 12.12 -13.60 -10.47
N PHE A 52 11.67 -14.44 -9.56
CA PHE A 52 11.50 -14.03 -8.18
C PHE A 52 12.85 -14.02 -7.45
N GLU A 53 13.06 -13.01 -6.62
CA GLU A 53 14.08 -13.10 -5.60
C GLU A 53 13.64 -14.15 -4.56
N PRO A 54 14.55 -15.03 -4.08
CA PRO A 54 14.19 -16.09 -3.12
C PRO A 54 13.50 -15.55 -1.87
N GLY A 55 13.91 -14.36 -1.39
CA GLY A 55 13.27 -13.70 -0.26
C GLY A 55 11.80 -13.33 -0.52
N ALA A 56 11.47 -12.87 -1.72
CA ALA A 56 10.10 -12.54 -2.10
C ALA A 56 9.22 -13.80 -2.12
N LEU A 57 9.72 -14.91 -2.68
CA LEU A 57 8.98 -16.19 -2.66
C LEU A 57 8.65 -16.69 -1.25
N ILE A 58 9.63 -16.57 -0.35
CA ILE A 58 9.44 -17.00 1.05
C ILE A 58 8.42 -16.10 1.75
N THR A 59 8.47 -14.80 1.47
CA THR A 59 7.60 -13.81 2.14
C THR A 59 6.17 -13.90 1.61
N THR A 60 5.97 -13.90 0.29
CA THR A 60 4.63 -13.89 -0.32
C THR A 60 3.99 -15.27 -0.36
N GLY A 61 4.77 -16.34 -0.32
CA GLY A 61 4.28 -17.72 -0.51
C GLY A 61 3.68 -17.99 -1.89
N VAL A 62 3.88 -17.09 -2.85
CA VAL A 62 3.34 -17.21 -4.21
C VAL A 62 4.02 -18.34 -4.96
N ASP A 63 3.23 -19.21 -5.60
CA ASP A 63 3.75 -20.15 -6.58
C ASP A 63 3.99 -19.43 -7.92
N PRO A 64 5.25 -19.29 -8.38
CA PRO A 64 5.54 -18.61 -9.64
C PRO A 64 4.89 -19.27 -10.86
N THR A 65 4.61 -20.58 -10.80
CA THR A 65 3.94 -21.28 -11.90
C THR A 65 2.50 -20.81 -12.08
N SER A 66 1.83 -20.43 -11.02
CA SER A 66 0.48 -19.85 -11.06
C SER A 66 0.43 -18.55 -11.85
N LEU A 67 1.45 -17.70 -11.73
CA LEU A 67 1.55 -16.42 -12.46
C LEU A 67 1.89 -16.59 -13.95
N ILE A 68 2.33 -17.79 -14.35
CA ILE A 68 2.60 -18.14 -15.77
C ILE A 68 1.39 -18.83 -16.39
N GLN A 69 0.79 -19.76 -15.65
CA GLN A 69 -0.26 -20.66 -16.17
C GLN A 69 -1.66 -20.07 -16.10
N ASN A 70 -1.95 -19.22 -15.12
CA ASN A 70 -3.24 -18.58 -15.00
C ASN A 70 -3.47 -17.56 -16.12
N ASN A 71 -4.72 -17.36 -16.48
CA ASN A 71 -5.13 -16.40 -17.49
C ASN A 71 -5.15 -14.96 -16.92
N TYR A 72 -4.07 -14.57 -16.27
CA TYR A 72 -3.89 -13.19 -15.79
C TYR A 72 -3.55 -12.24 -16.94
N PRO A 73 -3.88 -10.95 -16.83
CA PRO A 73 -3.43 -9.93 -17.77
C PRO A 73 -1.90 -9.90 -17.83
N ASN A 74 -1.36 -9.58 -19.00
CA ASN A 74 0.07 -9.31 -19.10
C ASN A 74 0.45 -8.04 -18.33
N TYR A 75 1.75 -7.79 -18.17
CA TYR A 75 2.23 -6.69 -17.33
C TYR A 75 1.77 -5.31 -17.79
N TYR A 76 1.64 -5.10 -19.12
CA TYR A 76 1.11 -3.85 -19.67
C TYR A 76 -0.38 -3.69 -19.35
N GLU A 77 -1.18 -4.73 -19.60
CA GLU A 77 -2.62 -4.72 -19.32
C GLU A 77 -2.92 -4.50 -17.84
N ALA A 78 -2.16 -5.18 -16.96
CA ALA A 78 -2.27 -5.01 -15.51
C ALA A 78 -1.91 -3.58 -15.08
N SER A 79 -0.82 -3.02 -15.63
CA SER A 79 -0.40 -1.65 -15.33
C SER A 79 -1.39 -0.60 -15.88
N ALA A 80 -1.97 -0.85 -17.06
CA ALA A 80 -2.98 0.03 -17.63
C ALA A 80 -4.26 0.02 -16.80
N GLN A 81 -4.74 -1.15 -16.38
CA GLN A 81 -5.91 -1.28 -15.51
C GLN A 81 -5.71 -0.57 -14.17
N LEU A 82 -4.54 -0.75 -13.53
CA LEU A 82 -4.18 -0.03 -12.32
C LEU A 82 -4.23 1.48 -12.54
N TYR A 83 -3.58 1.96 -13.58
CA TYR A 83 -3.53 3.38 -13.94
C TYR A 83 -4.92 3.98 -14.16
N GLU A 84 -5.75 3.35 -14.99
CA GLU A 84 -7.12 3.78 -15.29
C GLU A 84 -7.98 3.83 -14.02
N THR A 85 -7.88 2.82 -13.17
CA THR A 85 -8.64 2.77 -11.91
C THR A 85 -8.21 3.89 -10.96
N PHE A 86 -6.91 4.08 -10.78
CA PHE A 86 -6.41 5.15 -9.90
C PHE A 86 -6.75 6.53 -10.43
N GLN A 87 -6.68 6.76 -11.76
CA GLN A 87 -7.16 8.00 -12.38
C GLN A 87 -8.65 8.25 -12.13
N GLN A 88 -9.48 7.22 -12.30
CA GLN A 88 -10.91 7.32 -12.05
C GLN A 88 -11.19 7.66 -10.59
N TRP A 89 -10.57 6.95 -9.65
CA TRP A 89 -10.77 7.14 -8.22
C TRP A 89 -10.23 8.47 -7.70
N SER A 90 -9.19 9.02 -8.31
CA SER A 90 -8.59 10.30 -7.94
C SER A 90 -9.02 11.49 -8.82
N SER A 91 -10.08 11.33 -9.63
CA SER A 91 -10.53 12.37 -10.59
C SER A 91 -10.91 13.71 -9.95
N SER A 92 -11.27 13.73 -8.67
CA SER A 92 -11.58 14.94 -7.88
C SER A 92 -10.58 15.19 -6.74
N SER A 93 -9.38 14.65 -6.80
CA SER A 93 -8.38 14.50 -5.76
C SER A 93 -8.63 13.33 -4.79
N ALA A 94 -7.53 12.71 -4.34
CA ALA A 94 -7.57 11.63 -3.36
C ALA A 94 -6.33 11.67 -2.45
N ILE A 95 -6.43 11.00 -1.31
CA ILE A 95 -5.30 10.72 -0.43
C ILE A 95 -4.91 9.26 -0.66
N PHE A 96 -3.72 9.03 -1.24
CA PHE A 96 -3.14 7.70 -1.44
C PHE A 96 -2.46 7.25 -0.16
N VAL A 97 -2.90 6.14 0.39
CA VAL A 97 -2.51 5.63 1.71
C VAL A 97 -1.94 4.23 1.58
N GLY A 98 -0.80 3.97 2.18
CA GLY A 98 -0.24 2.63 2.27
C GLY A 98 0.58 2.44 3.52
N PHE A 99 1.25 1.30 3.62
CA PHE A 99 2.12 0.95 4.71
C PHE A 99 3.56 0.81 4.20
N ASN A 100 4.43 1.78 4.50
CA ASN A 100 5.77 1.94 3.93
C ASN A 100 5.76 2.14 2.40
N ASN A 101 4.63 2.59 1.87
CA ASN A 101 4.40 2.72 0.44
C ASN A 101 5.27 3.80 -0.22
N ILE A 102 5.63 4.86 0.48
CA ILE A 102 6.48 5.93 -0.05
C ILE A 102 7.86 5.39 -0.45
N ASN A 103 8.39 4.44 0.32
CA ASN A 103 9.71 3.88 0.09
C ASN A 103 9.71 2.59 -0.74
N PHE A 104 8.57 1.92 -0.88
CA PHE A 104 8.48 0.64 -1.58
C PHE A 104 7.50 0.67 -2.76
N ASP A 105 6.22 0.82 -2.53
CA ASP A 105 5.18 0.69 -3.57
C ASP A 105 5.22 1.82 -4.59
N GLU A 106 5.46 3.05 -4.16
CA GLU A 106 5.55 4.23 -5.02
C GLU A 106 6.67 4.11 -6.10
N PRO A 107 7.90 3.71 -5.76
CA PRO A 107 8.92 3.40 -6.76
C PRO A 107 8.47 2.34 -7.78
N PHE A 108 7.84 1.26 -7.33
CA PHE A 108 7.33 0.21 -8.22
C PHE A 108 6.19 0.71 -9.12
N LEU A 109 5.24 1.46 -8.58
CA LEU A 109 4.18 2.10 -9.37
C LEU A 109 4.76 2.99 -10.47
N ARG A 110 5.67 3.90 -10.11
CA ARG A 110 6.32 4.81 -11.06
C ARG A 110 7.07 4.05 -12.14
N GLN A 111 7.81 3.02 -11.75
CA GLN A 111 8.56 2.20 -12.69
C GLN A 111 7.64 1.40 -13.62
N ALA A 112 6.51 0.87 -13.10
CA ALA A 112 5.52 0.18 -13.91
C ALA A 112 4.89 1.12 -14.96
N LEU A 113 4.49 2.32 -14.54
CA LEU A 113 3.93 3.32 -15.45
C LEU A 113 4.95 3.77 -16.50
N TYR A 114 6.20 4.04 -16.08
CA TYR A 114 7.27 4.45 -16.98
C TYR A 114 7.62 3.38 -18.02
N GLN A 115 7.80 2.13 -17.59
CA GLN A 115 8.15 1.01 -18.48
C GLN A 115 7.06 0.72 -19.52
N ASN A 116 5.81 0.96 -19.17
CA ASN A 116 4.65 0.72 -20.03
C ASN A 116 4.19 1.98 -20.79
N LEU A 117 4.98 3.07 -20.74
CA LEU A 117 4.69 4.35 -21.40
C LEU A 117 3.31 4.93 -21.03
N LEU A 118 2.87 4.67 -19.80
CA LEU A 118 1.65 5.25 -19.26
C LEU A 118 1.96 6.66 -18.74
N PRO A 119 1.08 7.65 -18.98
CA PRO A 119 1.31 9.01 -18.52
C PRO A 119 1.18 9.14 -16.98
N GLU A 120 1.53 10.33 -16.48
CA GLU A 120 1.32 10.70 -15.07
C GLU A 120 1.97 9.75 -14.05
N ILE A 121 3.23 9.41 -14.26
CA ILE A 121 4.00 8.53 -13.36
C ILE A 121 4.06 9.01 -11.90
N TYR A 122 3.71 10.27 -11.63
CA TYR A 122 3.61 10.88 -10.31
C TYR A 122 2.15 11.10 -9.87
N MET A 123 1.20 10.31 -10.37
CA MET A 123 -0.23 10.49 -10.15
C MET A 123 -0.65 10.55 -8.66
N THR A 124 0.12 9.95 -7.77
CA THR A 124 -0.16 9.96 -6.32
C THR A 124 0.11 11.31 -5.65
N VAL A 125 0.82 12.24 -6.33
CA VAL A 125 1.19 13.57 -5.79
C VAL A 125 0.88 14.72 -6.75
N THR A 126 0.33 14.43 -7.92
CA THR A 126 -0.12 15.43 -8.90
C THR A 126 -1.64 15.60 -8.83
N ASN A 127 -2.20 16.60 -9.50
CA ASN A 127 -3.65 16.85 -9.58
C ASN A 127 -4.34 17.01 -8.21
N ASN A 128 -3.66 17.67 -7.27
CA ASN A 128 -4.09 17.82 -5.87
C ASN A 128 -4.22 16.51 -5.09
N ASN A 129 -3.65 15.43 -5.59
CA ASN A 129 -3.52 14.20 -4.82
C ASN A 129 -2.45 14.36 -3.74
N VAL A 130 -2.67 13.69 -2.62
CA VAL A 130 -1.76 13.65 -1.47
C VAL A 130 -1.47 12.21 -1.12
N ARG A 131 -0.31 11.94 -0.57
CA ARG A 131 0.05 10.61 -0.06
C ARG A 131 0.23 10.62 1.43
N MET A 132 -0.08 9.52 2.05
CA MET A 132 0.06 9.28 3.49
C MET A 132 0.66 7.89 3.71
N ASP A 133 1.64 7.80 4.58
CA ASP A 133 2.27 6.54 4.96
C ASP A 133 1.94 6.20 6.41
N VAL A 134 1.19 5.13 6.62
CA VAL A 134 0.77 4.67 7.94
C VAL A 134 1.96 4.16 8.76
N PHE A 135 3.01 3.66 8.11
CA PHE A 135 4.25 3.29 8.80
C PHE A 135 4.93 4.49 9.46
N ASP A 136 5.00 5.65 8.77
CA ASP A 136 5.56 6.86 9.36
C ASP A 136 4.70 7.40 10.51
N ILE A 137 3.37 7.29 10.40
CA ILE A 137 2.47 7.60 11.52
C ILE A 137 2.77 6.69 12.72
N LEU A 138 2.92 5.39 12.52
CA LEU A 138 3.28 4.44 13.59
C LEU A 138 4.63 4.79 14.24
N ARG A 139 5.63 5.17 13.44
CA ARG A 139 6.93 5.64 13.97
C ARG A 139 6.75 6.84 14.90
N LEU A 140 5.95 7.81 14.51
CA LEU A 140 5.65 8.97 15.37
C LEU A 140 4.88 8.56 16.62
N VAL A 141 3.86 7.71 16.49
CA VAL A 141 3.08 7.21 17.62
C VAL A 141 3.95 6.42 18.59
N SER A 142 4.88 5.59 18.12
CA SER A 142 5.77 4.82 18.99
C SER A 142 6.70 5.69 19.85
N VAL A 143 6.95 6.93 19.43
CA VAL A 143 7.79 7.89 20.16
C VAL A 143 6.98 8.84 21.04
N TYR A 144 5.90 9.39 20.50
CA TYR A 144 5.15 10.49 21.13
C TYR A 144 3.90 10.06 21.90
N SER A 145 3.38 8.87 21.63
CA SER A 145 2.13 8.37 22.20
C SER A 145 2.10 6.84 22.32
N PRO A 146 3.17 6.21 22.83
CA PRO A 146 3.34 4.74 22.81
C PRO A 146 2.26 4.00 23.61
N GLU A 147 1.57 4.67 24.53
CA GLU A 147 0.50 4.11 25.35
C GLU A 147 -0.78 3.79 24.57
N HIS A 148 -0.94 4.34 23.36
CA HIS A 148 -2.17 4.20 22.58
C HIS A 148 -2.18 3.00 21.62
N ILE A 149 -1.00 2.50 21.23
CA ILE A 149 -0.83 1.37 20.31
C ILE A 149 0.15 0.38 20.94
N LYS A 150 -0.17 -0.90 20.91
CA LYS A 150 0.72 -1.97 21.41
C LYS A 150 1.73 -2.34 20.34
N PHE A 151 2.99 -2.46 20.76
CA PHE A 151 4.10 -2.90 19.93
C PHE A 151 4.85 -4.05 20.62
N ASN A 152 5.38 -4.99 19.84
CA ASN A 152 6.48 -5.84 20.30
C ASN A 152 7.75 -5.01 20.33
N ILE A 153 8.68 -5.40 21.19
CA ILE A 153 9.98 -4.74 21.32
C ILE A 153 11.05 -5.75 20.91
N ASP A 154 12.00 -5.31 20.11
CA ASP A 154 13.14 -6.14 19.73
C ASP A 154 14.19 -6.26 20.85
N ASP A 155 15.23 -7.06 20.62
CA ASP A 155 16.31 -7.30 21.59
C ASP A 155 17.14 -6.05 21.93
N GLN A 156 17.00 -4.98 21.14
CA GLN A 156 17.67 -3.69 21.33
C GLN A 156 16.76 -2.66 22.02
N GLY A 157 15.50 -3.00 22.30
CA GLY A 157 14.54 -2.12 22.96
C GLY A 157 13.74 -1.23 21.99
N TYR A 158 13.78 -1.48 20.68
CA TYR A 158 13.01 -0.73 19.70
C TYR A 158 11.68 -1.38 19.36
N PRO A 159 10.64 -0.59 19.08
CA PRO A 159 9.34 -1.12 18.67
C PRO A 159 9.42 -1.79 17.29
N ILE A 160 8.85 -2.98 17.18
CA ILE A 160 8.69 -3.67 15.90
C ILE A 160 7.43 -3.15 15.22
N LEU A 161 7.61 -2.47 14.10
CA LEU A 161 6.55 -1.77 13.36
C LEU A 161 6.09 -2.55 12.12
N LYS A 162 6.02 -3.88 12.19
CA LYS A 162 5.49 -4.70 11.11
C LYS A 162 3.96 -4.70 11.13
N LEU A 163 3.34 -4.55 9.96
CA LEU A 163 1.89 -4.42 9.81
C LEU A 163 1.15 -5.60 10.47
N ASP A 164 1.56 -6.82 10.19
CA ASP A 164 0.95 -8.04 10.70
C ASP A 164 1.11 -8.18 12.23
N GLU A 165 2.28 -7.84 12.79
CA GLU A 165 2.53 -7.90 14.24
C GLU A 165 1.73 -6.84 15.00
N VAL A 166 1.77 -5.58 14.53
CA VAL A 166 1.02 -4.48 15.14
C VAL A 166 -0.47 -4.74 15.08
N SER A 167 -0.96 -5.23 13.95
CA SER A 167 -2.38 -5.54 13.78
C SER A 167 -2.85 -6.63 14.73
N LYS A 168 -2.13 -7.73 14.84
CA LYS A 168 -2.42 -8.83 15.78
C LYS A 168 -2.45 -8.36 17.23
N LEU A 169 -1.45 -7.59 17.67
CA LEU A 169 -1.37 -7.09 19.04
C LEU A 169 -2.50 -6.12 19.42
N ASN A 170 -3.01 -5.38 18.45
CA ASN A 170 -4.08 -4.42 18.65
C ASN A 170 -5.47 -4.98 18.32
N ASN A 171 -5.59 -6.30 18.10
CA ASN A 171 -6.82 -7.02 17.77
C ASN A 171 -7.51 -6.45 16.51
N ILE A 172 -6.73 -6.06 15.53
CA ILE A 172 -7.24 -5.66 14.21
C ILE A 172 -7.45 -6.93 13.39
N SER A 173 -8.68 -7.16 12.99
CA SER A 173 -9.06 -8.29 12.15
C SER A 173 -10.03 -7.82 11.08
N ILE A 174 -9.95 -8.45 9.93
CA ILE A 174 -10.85 -8.24 8.80
C ILE A 174 -11.46 -9.58 8.39
N ASN A 175 -12.66 -9.53 7.83
CA ASN A 175 -13.28 -10.71 7.23
C ASN A 175 -12.93 -10.74 5.73
N TYR A 176 -11.82 -11.40 5.41
CA TYR A 176 -11.31 -11.57 4.06
C TYR A 176 -10.60 -12.93 3.94
N ASP A 177 -10.80 -13.65 2.83
CA ASP A 177 -10.37 -15.04 2.66
C ASP A 177 -8.86 -15.20 2.30
N ALA A 178 -8.06 -14.17 2.57
CA ALA A 178 -6.60 -14.20 2.42
C ALA A 178 -5.91 -13.81 3.73
N GLY A 179 -4.60 -13.80 3.74
CA GLY A 179 -3.78 -13.46 4.91
C GLY A 179 -2.71 -12.43 4.58
N PRO A 180 -1.77 -12.20 5.51
CA PRO A 180 -0.63 -11.31 5.29
C PRO A 180 0.12 -11.66 4.00
N HIS A 181 0.61 -10.64 3.31
CA HIS A 181 1.23 -10.73 1.99
C HIS A 181 0.27 -11.09 0.85
N ASP A 182 -1.00 -10.73 1.02
CA ASP A 182 -1.96 -10.53 -0.05
C ASP A 182 -2.25 -9.04 -0.12
N ALA A 183 -2.05 -8.40 -1.27
CA ALA A 183 -2.09 -6.94 -1.39
C ALA A 183 -3.47 -6.34 -1.02
N VAL A 184 -4.58 -7.05 -1.26
CA VAL A 184 -5.92 -6.59 -0.85
C VAL A 184 -6.09 -6.71 0.66
N PHE A 185 -5.62 -7.82 1.24
CA PHE A 185 -5.63 -8.01 2.69
C PHE A 185 -4.83 -6.92 3.39
N ASP A 186 -3.59 -6.65 2.94
CA ASP A 186 -2.71 -5.67 3.57
C ASP A 186 -3.25 -4.23 3.40
N SER A 187 -3.89 -3.91 2.27
CA SER A 187 -4.64 -2.65 2.09
C SER A 187 -5.81 -2.50 3.07
N LEU A 188 -6.59 -3.56 3.30
CA LEU A 188 -7.70 -3.55 4.26
C LEU A 188 -7.22 -3.48 5.71
N ILE A 189 -6.15 -4.18 6.07
CA ILE A 189 -5.55 -4.09 7.41
C ILE A 189 -4.98 -2.69 7.64
N THR A 190 -4.33 -2.09 6.63
CA THR A 190 -3.84 -0.70 6.70
C THR A 190 -4.98 0.29 6.91
N LEU A 191 -6.12 0.11 6.23
CA LEU A 191 -7.34 0.89 6.45
C LEU A 191 -7.82 0.79 7.91
N GLU A 192 -7.95 -0.41 8.46
CA GLU A 192 -8.42 -0.60 9.84
C GLU A 192 -7.43 -0.04 10.87
N LEU A 193 -6.13 -0.23 10.65
CA LEU A 193 -5.09 0.37 11.48
C LEU A 193 -5.17 1.91 11.43
N ASN A 194 -5.34 2.49 10.25
CA ASN A 194 -5.50 3.94 10.10
C ASN A 194 -6.74 4.47 10.84
N LYS A 195 -7.87 3.75 10.83
CA LYS A 195 -9.06 4.11 11.62
C LYS A 195 -8.74 4.19 13.12
N ILE A 196 -8.04 3.17 13.62
CA ILE A 196 -7.65 3.11 15.04
C ILE A 196 -6.71 4.27 15.41
N LEU A 197 -5.72 4.56 14.54
CA LEU A 197 -4.80 5.67 14.74
C LEU A 197 -5.53 7.03 14.76
N ASN A 198 -6.48 7.24 13.87
CA ASN A 198 -7.30 8.45 13.86
C ASN A 198 -8.14 8.63 15.14
N ILE A 199 -8.62 7.53 15.73
CA ILE A 199 -9.41 7.58 16.98
C ILE A 199 -8.50 7.77 18.20
N ARG A 200 -7.40 7.02 18.30
CA ARG A 200 -6.56 7.00 19.50
C ARG A 200 -5.47 8.08 19.50
N CYS A 201 -4.97 8.46 18.34
CA CYS A 201 -3.85 9.38 18.15
C CYS A 201 -4.16 10.55 17.20
N PRO A 202 -5.32 11.24 17.32
CA PRO A 202 -5.77 12.21 16.31
C PRO A 202 -4.79 13.37 16.12
N LYS A 203 -4.08 13.79 17.17
CA LYS A 203 -3.07 14.87 17.09
C LYS A 203 -1.88 14.43 16.25
N THR A 204 -1.36 13.21 16.47
CA THR A 204 -0.22 12.69 15.72
C THR A 204 -0.55 12.54 14.24
N VAL A 205 -1.74 12.01 13.93
CA VAL A 205 -2.21 11.91 12.54
C VAL A 205 -2.34 13.29 11.89
N SER A 206 -2.90 14.29 12.59
CA SER A 206 -3.01 15.66 12.06
C SER A 206 -1.65 16.29 11.74
N TYR A 207 -0.62 16.02 12.51
CA TYR A 207 0.73 16.54 12.24
C TYR A 207 1.31 16.02 10.92
N THR A 208 1.03 14.80 10.54
CA THR A 208 1.52 14.23 9.27
C THR A 208 0.85 14.85 8.04
N HIS A 209 -0.38 15.35 8.18
CA HIS A 209 -1.07 16.08 7.12
C HIS A 209 -0.62 17.55 6.98
N LEU A 210 -0.09 18.15 8.04
CA LEU A 210 0.31 19.58 8.07
C LEU A 210 1.76 19.83 7.67
N THR A 211 2.60 18.82 7.62
CA THR A 211 4.05 18.97 7.42
C THR A 211 4.53 18.64 6.00
N LEU A 212 3.66 18.56 5.03
CA LEU A 212 4.12 18.58 3.63
C LEU A 212 4.53 20.01 3.29
N PRO A 213 5.85 20.31 3.10
CA PRO A 213 6.26 21.63 2.65
C PRO A 213 5.65 21.84 1.25
N THR A 214 4.85 22.88 1.14
CA THR A 214 4.54 23.47 -0.17
C THR A 214 5.88 23.93 -0.73
N ILE A 215 6.42 23.20 -1.68
CA ILE A 215 7.56 23.68 -2.47
C ILE A 215 6.95 24.73 -3.40
N GLU A 216 7.17 26.02 -3.03
CA GLU A 216 6.97 27.13 -3.93
C GLU A 216 8.03 27.13 -5.04
#